data_2eadcb64a5048674d00b6672d3c4d6ce
#
_entry.id   2eadcb64a5048674d00b6672d3c4d6ce
#
_cell.length_a   1.000
_cell.length_b   1.000
_cell.length_c   1.000
_cell.angle_alpha   90.00
_cell.angle_beta   90.00
_cell.angle_gamma   90.00
#
_symmetry.space_group_name_H-M   'P 1'
#
loop_
_entity.id
_entity.type
_entity.pdbx_description
1 polymer ?
#
loop_
_entity_poly.entity_id
_entity_poly.type
_entity_poly.pdbx_seq_one_letter_code
_entity_poly.pdbx_strand_id
1 'polypeptide(L)'
;MKKIIVSSSVVLFIFLSSVFSTRAEHNEMKVAFIRHHDLWIKIDGKEKQITKGEYITGPKWSHDGEWLAYAKGKKQNTLELYQLEDGKKVRPSQSEVSNYQWSPKENIIAFVFMNTLNTFDVKKKNTDFENVSAGVGDYAWYPDGKKFLVSSGAHILPTGWTGAQLYEVQQDAHMNPHKMKHLYALPNEHDDFLALVASGFEWSPDQRWISFLAVPTASWSADSNTLCLVRADGSRFEKVDQMLLNPQWFKWAPSNNILAYIEGSGRVALENKHLKVKELPALQQNTFTPKGYVDWDFVWKNDKVIIVSRTKEAGIETLQEKRPLPSLYEINRTSDKQQQITKPPHKQGDYHPIFMKKSNQLIWIRSDRKKADVWLANSDGKQEKKWIENIDVPEWYYEKWSWENVISVKEE
;
A
#
# COMPACT_ATOMS: atom_id res chain seq x y z
N MET A 1 60.46 -61.33 44.37
CA MET A 1 60.46 -60.23 43.39
C MET A 1 59.13 -60.23 42.70
N LYS A 2 58.18 -59.31 43.09
CA LYS A 2 56.86 -59.17 42.48
C LYS A 2 56.93 -58.05 41.43
N LYS A 3 56.65 -58.35 40.16
CA LYS A 3 56.55 -57.38 39.10
C LYS A 3 55.17 -56.75 39.17
N ILE A 4 55.10 -55.41 39.27
CA ILE A 4 53.88 -54.62 39.15
C ILE A 4 53.74 -54.21 37.69
N ILE A 5 52.66 -54.62 37.09
CA ILE A 5 52.25 -54.18 35.73
C ILE A 5 51.35 -52.98 35.93
N VAL A 6 51.82 -51.82 35.47
CA VAL A 6 50.99 -50.59 35.40
C VAL A 6 50.29 -50.54 34.02
N SER A 7 48.97 -50.68 34.02
CA SER A 7 48.14 -50.53 32.83
C SER A 7 47.77 -49.05 32.64
N SER A 8 48.28 -48.44 31.60
CA SER A 8 47.89 -47.04 31.20
C SER A 8 46.71 -47.09 30.34
N SER A 9 45.55 -46.70 30.90
CA SER A 9 44.29 -46.48 30.10
C SER A 9 44.34 -45.11 29.50
N VAL A 10 44.46 -45.05 28.15
CA VAL A 10 44.28 -43.81 27.36
C VAL A 10 42.80 -43.58 27.15
N VAL A 11 42.25 -42.55 27.80
CA VAL A 11 40.86 -42.09 27.56
C VAL A 11 40.88 -41.14 26.37
N LEU A 12 40.33 -41.59 25.24
CA LEU A 12 40.17 -40.79 24.04
C LEU A 12 38.89 -39.93 24.18
N PHE A 13 39.05 -38.63 24.46
CA PHE A 13 37.96 -37.67 24.41
C PHE A 13 37.64 -37.33 22.94
N ILE A 14 36.55 -37.91 22.41
CA ILE A 14 35.99 -37.50 21.14
C ILE A 14 35.15 -36.20 21.38
N PHE A 15 35.71 -35.06 21.00
CA PHE A 15 34.96 -33.84 20.91
C PHE A 15 34.01 -33.93 19.68
N LEU A 16 32.75 -34.24 19.93
CA LEU A 16 31.69 -33.98 18.93
C LEU A 16 31.49 -32.45 18.85
N SER A 17 32.14 -31.80 17.92
CA SER A 17 31.78 -30.45 17.50
C SER A 17 30.44 -30.52 16.76
N SER A 18 29.35 -30.25 17.47
CA SER A 18 28.06 -29.96 16.84
C SER A 18 28.24 -28.68 16.04
N VAL A 19 28.34 -28.83 14.72
CA VAL A 19 28.23 -27.71 13.77
C VAL A 19 26.79 -27.27 13.87
N PHE A 20 26.50 -26.29 14.72
CA PHE A 20 25.31 -25.49 14.59
C PHE A 20 25.43 -24.73 13.26
N SER A 21 24.82 -25.29 12.22
CA SER A 21 24.51 -24.53 11.01
C SER A 21 23.55 -23.45 11.44
N THR A 22 24.06 -22.27 11.71
CA THR A 22 23.24 -21.06 11.74
C THR A 22 22.69 -20.90 10.32
N ARG A 23 21.46 -21.38 10.12
CA ARG A 23 20.67 -21.01 8.97
C ARG A 23 20.60 -19.49 9.03
N ALA A 24 21.39 -18.81 8.21
CA ALA A 24 21.24 -17.39 8.03
C ALA A 24 19.75 -17.18 7.75
N GLU A 25 19.07 -16.39 8.55
CA GLU A 25 17.72 -15.92 8.20
C GLU A 25 17.88 -15.20 6.86
N HIS A 26 17.61 -15.92 5.79
CA HIS A 26 17.40 -15.31 4.50
C HIS A 26 16.12 -14.50 4.68
N ASN A 27 16.25 -13.19 4.81
CA ASN A 27 15.14 -12.27 4.66
C ASN A 27 14.60 -12.44 3.24
N GLU A 28 13.66 -13.34 3.12
CA GLU A 28 13.13 -13.76 1.85
C GLU A 28 12.19 -12.68 1.31
N MET A 29 12.57 -12.09 0.20
CA MET A 29 11.77 -11.08 -0.47
C MET A 29 10.90 -11.74 -1.53
N LYS A 30 9.58 -11.66 -1.34
CA LYS A 30 8.59 -12.15 -2.29
C LYS A 30 8.03 -10.97 -3.09
N VAL A 31 8.01 -11.09 -4.41
CA VAL A 31 7.43 -10.08 -5.30
C VAL A 31 6.41 -10.74 -6.21
N ALA A 32 5.23 -10.14 -6.26
CA ALA A 32 4.22 -10.43 -7.26
C ALA A 32 4.17 -9.25 -8.25
N PHE A 33 4.17 -9.53 -9.53
CA PHE A 33 4.13 -8.50 -10.56
C PHE A 33 3.37 -8.96 -11.80
N ILE A 34 2.92 -7.99 -12.59
CA ILE A 34 2.19 -8.23 -13.82
C ILE A 34 3.13 -8.04 -15.00
N ARG A 35 3.14 -9.03 -15.91
CA ARG A 35 3.88 -9.01 -17.17
C ARG A 35 3.03 -9.62 -18.26
N HIS A 36 2.81 -8.89 -19.36
CA HIS A 36 1.92 -9.27 -20.46
C HIS A 36 0.49 -9.61 -19.98
N HIS A 37 -0.02 -8.83 -19.04
CA HIS A 37 -1.32 -9.01 -18.36
C HIS A 37 -1.43 -10.29 -17.53
N ASP A 38 -0.35 -11.02 -17.31
CA ASP A 38 -0.31 -12.22 -16.49
C ASP A 38 0.41 -11.99 -15.18
N LEU A 39 0.00 -12.75 -14.17
CA LEU A 39 0.62 -12.75 -12.85
C LEU A 39 1.90 -13.56 -12.87
N TRP A 40 2.95 -12.97 -12.37
CA TRP A 40 4.24 -13.57 -12.10
C TRP A 40 4.63 -13.36 -10.65
N ILE A 41 5.44 -14.28 -10.13
CA ILE A 41 6.08 -14.13 -8.81
C ILE A 41 7.59 -14.28 -8.94
N LYS A 42 8.33 -13.59 -8.07
CA LYS A 42 9.77 -13.77 -7.91
C LYS A 42 10.07 -14.04 -6.45
N ILE A 43 10.64 -15.22 -6.17
CA ILE A 43 11.01 -15.70 -4.83
C ILE A 43 12.41 -16.31 -4.98
N ASP A 44 13.33 -16.01 -4.07
CA ASP A 44 14.73 -16.51 -4.12
C ASP A 44 15.42 -16.28 -5.47
N GLY A 45 15.17 -15.13 -6.06
CA GLY A 45 15.73 -14.76 -7.36
C GLY A 45 15.13 -15.49 -8.57
N LYS A 46 14.23 -16.46 -8.36
CA LYS A 46 13.58 -17.23 -9.43
C LYS A 46 12.22 -16.65 -9.79
N GLU A 47 11.97 -16.43 -11.06
CA GLU A 47 10.67 -16.01 -11.59
C GLU A 47 9.82 -17.21 -11.99
N LYS A 48 8.52 -17.15 -11.67
CA LYS A 48 7.51 -18.15 -12.02
C LYS A 48 6.27 -17.46 -12.55
N GLN A 49 5.79 -17.86 -13.71
CA GLN A 49 4.48 -17.45 -14.23
C GLN A 49 3.37 -18.22 -13.53
N ILE A 50 2.34 -17.53 -13.04
CA ILE A 50 1.23 -18.12 -12.30
C ILE A 50 -0.04 -18.21 -13.15
N THR A 51 -0.26 -17.22 -14.03
CA THR A 51 -1.42 -17.21 -14.92
C THR A 51 -0.97 -17.13 -16.38
N LYS A 52 -1.88 -17.42 -17.31
CA LYS A 52 -1.60 -17.34 -18.76
C LYS A 52 -2.84 -16.87 -19.53
N GLY A 53 -2.74 -15.65 -20.09
CA GLY A 53 -3.80 -15.06 -20.90
C GLY A 53 -5.05 -14.64 -20.11
N GLU A 54 -4.89 -14.29 -18.83
CA GLU A 54 -6.03 -14.08 -17.92
C GLU A 54 -6.36 -12.62 -17.61
N TYR A 55 -5.53 -11.67 -17.98
CA TYR A 55 -5.65 -10.25 -17.64
C TYR A 55 -5.78 -10.01 -16.14
N ILE A 56 -4.66 -9.83 -15.50
CA ILE A 56 -4.55 -9.74 -14.04
C ILE A 56 -4.16 -8.33 -13.60
N THR A 57 -4.70 -7.89 -12.46
CA THR A 57 -4.34 -6.62 -11.80
C THR A 57 -4.38 -6.74 -10.29
N GLY A 58 -3.72 -5.81 -9.60
CA GLY A 58 -3.83 -5.60 -8.15
C GLY A 58 -3.35 -6.77 -7.29
N PRO A 59 -2.17 -7.35 -7.52
CA PRO A 59 -1.68 -8.45 -6.68
C PRO A 59 -1.46 -7.97 -5.24
N LYS A 60 -1.93 -8.76 -4.24
CA LYS A 60 -1.78 -8.45 -2.81
C LYS A 60 -1.42 -9.70 -2.02
N TRP A 61 -0.32 -9.66 -1.27
CA TRP A 61 0.13 -10.73 -0.40
C TRP A 61 -0.72 -10.83 0.88
N SER A 62 -0.98 -12.05 1.33
CA SER A 62 -1.55 -12.32 2.65
C SER A 62 -0.60 -11.92 3.78
N HIS A 63 -1.11 -11.92 5.02
CA HIS A 63 -0.33 -11.56 6.19
C HIS A 63 0.95 -12.42 6.35
N ASP A 64 0.83 -13.72 6.13
CA ASP A 64 1.95 -14.67 6.22
C ASP A 64 2.76 -14.82 4.92
N GLY A 65 2.35 -14.17 3.82
CA GLY A 65 3.00 -14.29 2.53
C GLY A 65 2.79 -15.63 1.81
N GLU A 66 1.87 -16.49 2.28
CA GLU A 66 1.59 -17.79 1.68
C GLU A 66 0.49 -17.78 0.63
N TRP A 67 -0.29 -16.70 0.61
CA TRP A 67 -1.36 -16.49 -0.36
C TRP A 67 -1.19 -15.19 -1.11
N LEU A 68 -1.68 -15.20 -2.34
CA LEU A 68 -1.72 -14.03 -3.21
C LEU A 68 -3.13 -13.82 -3.72
N ALA A 69 -3.70 -12.65 -3.46
CA ALA A 69 -4.98 -12.22 -4.00
C ALA A 69 -4.76 -11.34 -5.24
N TYR A 70 -5.61 -11.44 -6.24
CA TYR A 70 -5.57 -10.61 -7.44
C TYR A 70 -6.92 -10.53 -8.12
N ALA A 71 -7.14 -9.47 -8.87
CA ALA A 71 -8.31 -9.31 -9.71
C ALA A 71 -8.04 -9.89 -11.12
N LYS A 72 -9.02 -10.62 -11.65
CA LYS A 72 -8.97 -11.26 -12.96
C LYS A 72 -10.08 -10.73 -13.87
N GLY A 73 -9.71 -10.41 -15.10
CA GLY A 73 -10.61 -9.97 -16.14
C GLY A 73 -10.44 -8.49 -16.53
N LYS A 74 -10.58 -8.19 -17.82
CA LYS A 74 -10.40 -6.83 -18.34
C LYS A 74 -11.53 -5.86 -17.97
N LYS A 75 -12.74 -6.37 -17.80
CA LYS A 75 -13.96 -5.59 -17.48
C LYS A 75 -14.69 -6.08 -16.23
N GLN A 76 -14.41 -7.29 -15.77
CA GLN A 76 -15.04 -7.89 -14.60
C GLN A 76 -13.93 -8.35 -13.66
N ASN A 77 -13.79 -7.64 -12.55
CA ASN A 77 -12.75 -7.92 -11.56
C ASN A 77 -13.22 -9.04 -10.63
N THR A 78 -13.10 -10.30 -11.08
CA THR A 78 -13.32 -11.44 -10.19
C THR A 78 -12.10 -11.64 -9.30
N LEU A 79 -12.34 -11.79 -8.00
CA LEU A 79 -11.28 -12.05 -7.02
C LEU A 79 -10.84 -13.51 -7.11
N GLU A 80 -9.55 -13.73 -7.32
CA GLU A 80 -8.94 -15.06 -7.27
C GLU A 80 -7.78 -15.06 -6.26
N LEU A 81 -7.67 -16.17 -5.51
CA LEU A 81 -6.62 -16.40 -4.52
C LEU A 81 -5.74 -17.55 -4.99
N TYR A 82 -4.44 -17.38 -4.88
CA TYR A 82 -3.44 -18.39 -5.23
C TYR A 82 -2.60 -18.76 -4.01
N GLN A 83 -2.53 -20.04 -3.68
CA GLN A 83 -1.67 -20.59 -2.63
C GLN A 83 -0.31 -20.94 -3.19
N LEU A 84 0.76 -20.50 -2.54
CA LEU A 84 2.13 -20.73 -3.01
C LEU A 84 2.56 -22.19 -2.92
N GLU A 85 2.21 -22.87 -1.85
CA GLU A 85 2.69 -24.23 -1.51
C GLU A 85 2.29 -25.25 -2.58
N ASP A 86 1.02 -25.36 -2.88
CA ASP A 86 0.46 -26.38 -3.77
C ASP A 86 -0.07 -25.85 -5.11
N GLY A 87 -0.05 -24.53 -5.30
CA GLY A 87 -0.58 -23.87 -6.49
C GLY A 87 -2.09 -23.83 -6.60
N LYS A 88 -2.79 -24.11 -5.49
CA LYS A 88 -4.25 -24.10 -5.44
C LYS A 88 -4.80 -22.71 -5.73
N LYS A 89 -5.82 -22.66 -6.58
CA LYS A 89 -6.59 -21.45 -6.84
C LYS A 89 -7.98 -21.55 -6.19
N VAL A 90 -8.38 -20.48 -5.52
CA VAL A 90 -9.70 -20.37 -4.86
C VAL A 90 -10.35 -19.08 -5.33
N ARG A 91 -11.64 -19.12 -5.59
CA ARG A 91 -12.45 -17.97 -5.99
C ARG A 91 -13.54 -17.70 -4.96
N PRO A 92 -13.37 -16.71 -4.07
CA PRO A 92 -14.34 -16.40 -3.03
C PRO A 92 -15.70 -15.95 -3.56
N SER A 93 -15.74 -15.27 -4.71
CA SER A 93 -16.96 -14.82 -5.38
C SER A 93 -16.88 -15.11 -6.87
N GLN A 94 -18.00 -15.52 -7.48
CA GLN A 94 -18.10 -15.67 -8.94
C GLN A 94 -18.39 -14.34 -9.65
N SER A 95 -18.73 -13.32 -8.90
CA SER A 95 -19.09 -12.00 -9.41
C SER A 95 -17.96 -10.99 -9.22
N GLU A 96 -18.10 -9.85 -9.87
CA GLU A 96 -17.19 -8.72 -9.73
C GLU A 96 -17.14 -8.25 -8.27
N VAL A 97 -15.93 -8.01 -7.79
CA VAL A 97 -15.68 -7.47 -6.45
C VAL A 97 -14.83 -6.22 -6.52
N SER A 98 -14.93 -5.39 -5.52
CA SER A 98 -14.08 -4.21 -5.37
C SER A 98 -13.41 -4.19 -4.01
N ASN A 99 -12.34 -3.39 -3.90
CA ASN A 99 -11.62 -3.10 -2.67
C ASN A 99 -11.37 -4.34 -1.80
N TYR A 100 -10.61 -5.32 -2.29
CA TYR A 100 -10.23 -6.48 -1.49
C TYR A 100 -8.96 -6.20 -0.68
N GLN A 101 -8.95 -6.65 0.58
CA GLN A 101 -7.86 -6.44 1.53
C GLN A 101 -7.68 -7.68 2.40
N TRP A 102 -6.43 -8.13 2.57
CA TRP A 102 -6.11 -9.14 3.57
C TRP A 102 -6.19 -8.57 4.99
N SER A 103 -6.62 -9.40 5.93
CA SER A 103 -6.49 -9.09 7.35
C SER A 103 -5.00 -8.86 7.70
N PRO A 104 -4.69 -7.89 8.56
CA PRO A 104 -3.31 -7.65 9.01
C PRO A 104 -2.77 -8.72 9.96
N LYS A 105 -3.60 -9.69 10.39
CA LYS A 105 -3.24 -10.70 11.40
C LYS A 105 -3.50 -12.14 10.97
N GLU A 106 -4.42 -12.36 10.06
CA GLU A 106 -4.89 -13.69 9.69
C GLU A 106 -5.04 -13.82 8.18
N ASN A 107 -5.12 -15.05 7.67
CA ASN A 107 -5.36 -15.31 6.25
C ASN A 107 -6.87 -15.24 5.91
N ILE A 108 -7.46 -14.12 6.27
CA ILE A 108 -8.84 -13.77 5.95
C ILE A 108 -8.80 -12.60 4.97
N ILE A 109 -9.45 -12.74 3.84
CA ILE A 109 -9.60 -11.64 2.89
C ILE A 109 -10.99 -11.03 3.01
N ALA A 110 -11.05 -9.71 3.08
CA ALA A 110 -12.28 -8.95 3.01
C ALA A 110 -12.42 -8.33 1.61
N PHE A 111 -13.65 -8.15 1.15
CA PHE A 111 -13.96 -7.52 -0.14
C PHE A 111 -15.39 -6.98 -0.17
N VAL A 112 -15.64 -6.03 -1.06
CA VAL A 112 -17.00 -5.50 -1.27
C VAL A 112 -17.61 -6.13 -2.51
N PHE A 113 -18.82 -6.62 -2.34
CA PHE A 113 -19.69 -7.11 -3.41
C PHE A 113 -21.09 -6.51 -3.23
N MET A 114 -21.62 -5.82 -4.23
CA MET A 114 -22.94 -5.14 -4.19
C MET A 114 -23.13 -4.29 -2.91
N ASN A 115 -22.18 -3.42 -2.60
CA ASN A 115 -22.18 -2.58 -1.39
C ASN A 115 -22.27 -3.36 -0.07
N THR A 116 -21.95 -4.64 -0.10
CA THR A 116 -21.87 -5.49 1.09
C THR A 116 -20.41 -5.85 1.34
N LEU A 117 -19.93 -5.62 2.56
CA LEU A 117 -18.64 -6.08 3.04
C LEU A 117 -18.74 -7.57 3.37
N ASN A 118 -17.82 -8.33 2.84
CA ASN A 118 -17.75 -9.79 3.00
C ASN A 118 -16.37 -10.20 3.45
N THR A 119 -16.26 -11.35 4.09
CA THR A 119 -14.98 -12.00 4.46
C THR A 119 -14.92 -13.42 3.94
N PHE A 120 -13.73 -13.87 3.60
CA PHE A 120 -13.44 -15.24 3.22
C PHE A 120 -12.18 -15.72 3.95
N ASP A 121 -12.30 -16.78 4.73
CA ASP A 121 -11.20 -17.41 5.46
C ASP A 121 -10.66 -18.60 4.65
N VAL A 122 -9.42 -18.52 4.17
CA VAL A 122 -8.81 -19.58 3.35
C VAL A 122 -8.54 -20.87 4.12
N LYS A 123 -8.59 -20.83 5.46
CA LYS A 123 -8.40 -22.02 6.32
C LYS A 123 -9.68 -22.80 6.56
N LYS A 124 -10.84 -22.17 6.35
CA LYS A 124 -12.13 -22.85 6.51
C LYS A 124 -12.35 -23.85 5.37
N LYS A 125 -12.91 -25.00 5.69
CA LYS A 125 -13.28 -26.01 4.67
C LYS A 125 -14.47 -25.57 3.82
N ASN A 126 -15.31 -24.68 4.34
CA ASN A 126 -16.41 -24.09 3.59
C ASN A 126 -15.85 -23.07 2.58
N THR A 127 -16.31 -23.16 1.34
CA THR A 127 -15.89 -22.30 0.22
C THR A 127 -16.75 -21.04 0.08
N ASP A 128 -17.69 -20.81 1.01
CA ASP A 128 -18.57 -19.65 0.95
C ASP A 128 -17.99 -18.48 1.75
N PHE A 129 -18.23 -17.27 1.26
CA PHE A 129 -17.91 -16.06 1.99
C PHE A 129 -18.99 -15.73 3.02
N GLU A 130 -18.62 -14.97 4.04
CA GLU A 130 -19.53 -14.50 5.09
C GLU A 130 -19.86 -13.02 4.89
N ASN A 131 -21.15 -12.67 4.93
CA ASN A 131 -21.59 -11.27 4.87
C ASN A 131 -21.36 -10.62 6.23
N VAL A 132 -20.71 -9.46 6.24
CA VAL A 132 -20.38 -8.70 7.46
C VAL A 132 -21.33 -7.54 7.65
N SER A 133 -21.44 -6.64 6.66
CA SER A 133 -22.26 -5.42 6.73
C SER A 133 -22.68 -4.95 5.37
N ALA A 134 -23.89 -4.39 5.26
CA ALA A 134 -24.40 -3.76 4.04
C ALA A 134 -24.24 -2.24 4.07
N GLY A 135 -24.49 -1.59 2.91
CA GLY A 135 -24.42 -0.13 2.77
C GLY A 135 -22.99 0.42 2.80
N VAL A 136 -22.02 -0.40 2.44
CA VAL A 136 -20.59 -0.09 2.50
C VAL A 136 -20.16 0.64 1.23
N GLY A 137 -19.69 1.87 1.40
CA GLY A 137 -19.03 2.64 0.35
C GLY A 137 -17.54 2.30 0.23
N ASP A 138 -16.84 2.26 1.37
CA ASP A 138 -15.45 1.82 1.48
C ASP A 138 -15.15 1.32 2.91
N TYR A 139 -14.03 0.63 3.09
CA TYR A 139 -13.65 0.06 4.39
C TYR A 139 -12.14 -0.13 4.52
N ALA A 140 -11.70 -0.33 5.76
CA ALA A 140 -10.38 -0.87 6.07
C ALA A 140 -10.43 -1.74 7.34
N TRP A 141 -9.50 -2.69 7.45
CA TRP A 141 -9.29 -3.43 8.68
C TRP A 141 -8.74 -2.54 9.79
N TYR A 142 -9.20 -2.74 11.02
CA TYR A 142 -8.44 -2.25 12.18
C TYR A 142 -7.11 -3.02 12.29
N PRO A 143 -6.06 -2.40 12.86
CA PRO A 143 -4.73 -3.03 12.97
C PRO A 143 -4.70 -4.33 13.78
N ASP A 144 -5.69 -4.58 14.63
CA ASP A 144 -5.85 -5.82 15.40
C ASP A 144 -6.49 -6.97 14.61
N GLY A 145 -7.01 -6.69 13.41
CA GLY A 145 -7.68 -7.67 12.54
C GLY A 145 -9.04 -8.17 13.03
N LYS A 146 -9.62 -7.56 14.08
CA LYS A 146 -10.87 -8.04 14.69
C LYS A 146 -12.11 -7.30 14.25
N LYS A 147 -11.95 -6.15 13.62
CA LYS A 147 -13.03 -5.27 13.21
C LYS A 147 -12.65 -4.43 12.02
N PHE A 148 -13.64 -3.78 11.44
CA PHE A 148 -13.52 -2.88 10.31
C PHE A 148 -13.88 -1.45 10.70
N LEU A 149 -13.20 -0.49 10.11
CA LEU A 149 -13.71 0.85 9.90
C LEU A 149 -14.46 0.86 8.56
N VAL A 150 -15.72 1.24 8.57
CA VAL A 150 -16.58 1.26 7.38
C VAL A 150 -17.07 2.68 7.16
N SER A 151 -16.94 3.16 5.93
CA SER A 151 -17.66 4.33 5.44
C SER A 151 -18.96 3.91 4.78
N SER A 152 -20.08 4.49 5.16
CA SER A 152 -21.28 4.43 4.34
C SER A 152 -21.09 5.20 3.02
N GLY A 153 -21.90 4.92 2.00
CA GLY A 153 -22.17 5.88 0.92
C GLY A 153 -23.11 6.96 1.42
N ALA A 154 -23.04 8.15 0.78
CA ALA A 154 -24.03 9.18 0.98
C ALA A 154 -25.32 8.89 0.20
N HIS A 155 -26.43 9.45 0.65
CA HIS A 155 -27.73 9.37 0.00
C HIS A 155 -28.17 10.75 -0.49
N ILE A 156 -28.88 10.79 -1.61
CA ILE A 156 -29.49 12.02 -2.12
C ILE A 156 -30.89 12.18 -1.52
N LEU A 157 -31.13 13.34 -0.93
CA LEU A 157 -32.42 13.78 -0.40
C LEU A 157 -32.94 14.97 -1.22
N PRO A 158 -34.22 15.35 -1.09
CA PRO A 158 -34.72 16.57 -1.75
C PRO A 158 -33.96 17.84 -1.34
N THR A 159 -33.29 17.83 -0.18
CA THR A 159 -32.48 18.93 0.34
C THR A 159 -31.00 18.86 -0.06
N GLY A 160 -30.58 17.85 -0.84
CA GLY A 160 -29.20 17.61 -1.27
C GLY A 160 -28.63 16.30 -0.73
N TRP A 161 -27.31 16.12 -0.87
CA TRP A 161 -26.61 14.94 -0.40
C TRP A 161 -26.49 14.90 1.14
N THR A 162 -26.61 13.71 1.73
CA THR A 162 -26.15 13.48 3.10
C THR A 162 -24.63 13.41 3.13
N GLY A 163 -24.00 13.63 4.30
CA GLY A 163 -22.59 13.27 4.50
C GLY A 163 -22.43 11.76 4.71
N ALA A 164 -21.27 11.22 4.35
CA ALA A 164 -20.90 9.86 4.68
C ALA A 164 -20.77 9.66 6.20
N GLN A 165 -21.05 8.46 6.68
CA GLN A 165 -20.97 8.08 8.09
C GLN A 165 -19.88 7.04 8.27
N LEU A 166 -19.13 7.15 9.37
CA LEU A 166 -18.10 6.19 9.76
C LEU A 166 -18.63 5.27 10.87
N TYR A 167 -18.40 3.97 10.70
CA TYR A 167 -18.80 2.93 11.65
C TYR A 167 -17.64 2.02 11.99
N GLU A 168 -17.56 1.61 13.25
CA GLU A 168 -16.81 0.44 13.68
C GLU A 168 -17.71 -0.79 13.56
N VAL A 169 -17.28 -1.82 12.85
CA VAL A 169 -18.05 -3.04 12.59
C VAL A 169 -17.22 -4.25 13.00
N GLN A 170 -17.76 -5.11 13.86
CA GLN A 170 -17.07 -6.33 14.26
C GLN A 170 -16.93 -7.27 13.05
N GLN A 171 -15.79 -7.99 12.93
CA GLN A 171 -15.55 -8.92 11.83
C GLN A 171 -16.65 -10.00 11.74
N ASP A 172 -17.11 -10.47 12.89
CA ASP A 172 -18.16 -11.46 13.04
C ASP A 172 -19.57 -10.83 13.16
N ALA A 173 -19.78 -9.67 12.57
CA ALA A 173 -21.07 -8.98 12.69
C ALA A 173 -22.23 -9.76 12.06
N HIS A 174 -21.99 -10.50 10.97
CA HIS A 174 -23.02 -11.29 10.28
C HIS A 174 -24.32 -10.51 10.04
N MET A 175 -24.19 -9.26 9.54
CA MET A 175 -25.31 -8.35 9.30
C MET A 175 -26.08 -7.90 10.57
N ASN A 176 -25.57 -8.19 11.76
CA ASN A 176 -26.20 -7.79 13.02
C ASN A 176 -25.87 -6.33 13.35
N PRO A 177 -26.85 -5.40 13.35
CA PRO A 177 -26.61 -3.98 13.64
C PRO A 177 -26.12 -3.71 15.06
N HIS A 178 -26.38 -4.61 16.02
CA HIS A 178 -25.86 -4.48 17.39
C HIS A 178 -24.33 -4.69 17.50
N LYS A 179 -23.70 -5.22 16.45
CA LYS A 179 -22.24 -5.34 16.31
C LYS A 179 -21.61 -4.20 15.51
N MET A 180 -22.38 -3.17 15.25
CA MET A 180 -21.96 -1.94 14.57
C MET A 180 -22.06 -0.77 15.55
N LYS A 181 -21.02 0.04 15.60
CA LYS A 181 -20.98 1.26 16.42
C LYS A 181 -20.76 2.46 15.51
N HIS A 182 -21.66 3.45 15.57
CA HIS A 182 -21.43 4.73 14.91
C HIS A 182 -20.21 5.42 15.53
N LEU A 183 -19.25 5.81 14.68
CA LEU A 183 -18.02 6.46 15.10
C LEU A 183 -18.08 7.97 14.88
N TYR A 184 -18.42 8.40 13.65
CA TYR A 184 -18.43 9.81 13.30
C TYR A 184 -19.31 10.08 12.07
N ALA A 185 -20.06 11.21 12.12
CA ALA A 185 -20.80 11.74 10.97
C ALA A 185 -19.94 12.80 10.28
N LEU A 186 -19.56 12.59 9.05
CA LEU A 186 -18.79 13.59 8.30
C LEU A 186 -19.66 14.83 8.05
N PRO A 187 -19.11 16.04 8.21
CA PRO A 187 -19.84 17.27 7.91
C PRO A 187 -20.35 17.29 6.46
N ASN A 188 -21.40 18.03 6.22
CA ASN A 188 -21.88 18.37 4.90
C ASN A 188 -22.04 19.90 4.85
N GLU A 189 -21.04 20.58 4.32
CA GLU A 189 -20.95 22.04 4.25
C GLU A 189 -21.22 22.56 2.83
N HIS A 190 -22.01 21.83 2.04
CA HIS A 190 -22.42 22.13 0.67
C HIS A 190 -21.27 22.55 -0.26
N ASP A 191 -20.90 23.83 -0.27
CA ASP A 191 -19.91 24.37 -1.22
C ASP A 191 -18.46 24.19 -0.76
N ASP A 192 -18.23 24.02 0.57
CA ASP A 192 -16.89 24.00 1.14
C ASP A 192 -16.37 22.58 1.42
N PHE A 193 -17.27 21.64 1.74
CA PHE A 193 -16.89 20.28 2.07
C PHE A 193 -18.05 19.31 1.85
N LEU A 194 -17.82 18.34 1.00
CA LEU A 194 -18.77 17.25 0.74
C LEU A 194 -18.01 15.92 0.72
N ALA A 195 -18.47 14.97 1.51
CA ALA A 195 -17.97 13.60 1.54
C ALA A 195 -19.12 12.65 1.17
N LEU A 196 -19.14 12.13 -0.05
CA LEU A 196 -20.06 11.06 -0.45
C LEU A 196 -19.60 9.70 0.06
N VAL A 197 -18.29 9.55 0.24
CA VAL A 197 -17.65 8.38 0.85
C VAL A 197 -16.32 8.82 1.48
N ALA A 198 -15.91 8.17 2.55
CA ALA A 198 -14.53 8.25 3.05
C ALA A 198 -13.76 7.03 2.58
N SER A 199 -12.53 7.21 2.10
CA SER A 199 -11.74 6.18 1.44
C SER A 199 -10.26 6.24 1.82
N GLY A 200 -9.55 5.12 1.72
CA GLY A 200 -8.11 5.06 1.90
C GLY A 200 -7.69 5.26 3.36
N PHE A 201 -8.31 4.56 4.28
CA PHE A 201 -8.05 4.72 5.72
C PHE A 201 -6.67 4.20 6.13
N GLU A 202 -5.93 5.02 6.90
CA GLU A 202 -4.64 4.69 7.46
C GLU A 202 -4.58 5.07 8.94
N TRP A 203 -4.10 4.17 9.81
CA TRP A 203 -3.95 4.42 11.24
C TRP A 203 -2.58 5.01 11.58
N SER A 204 -2.58 6.00 12.49
CA SER A 204 -1.33 6.45 13.10
C SER A 204 -0.66 5.30 13.87
N PRO A 205 0.68 5.34 14.08
CA PRO A 205 1.40 4.30 14.79
C PRO A 205 0.87 4.01 16.21
N ASP A 206 0.36 5.02 16.90
CA ASP A 206 -0.27 4.87 18.22
C ASP A 206 -1.75 4.47 18.16
N GLN A 207 -2.30 4.29 16.94
CA GLN A 207 -3.68 3.90 16.63
C GLN A 207 -4.75 4.87 17.17
N ARG A 208 -4.37 6.10 17.55
CA ARG A 208 -5.30 7.11 18.05
C ARG A 208 -5.87 8.02 16.98
N TRP A 209 -5.26 8.06 15.81
CA TRP A 209 -5.72 8.85 14.68
C TRP A 209 -5.89 7.99 13.43
N ILE A 210 -6.85 8.37 12.60
CA ILE A 210 -7.13 7.76 11.31
C ILE A 210 -7.09 8.89 10.29
N SER A 211 -6.25 8.74 9.26
CA SER A 211 -6.25 9.60 8.08
C SER A 211 -7.06 8.94 6.95
N PHE A 212 -7.74 9.74 6.15
CA PHE A 212 -8.55 9.26 5.02
C PHE A 212 -8.86 10.40 4.05
N LEU A 213 -9.34 10.05 2.86
CA LEU A 213 -9.86 11.01 1.88
C LEU A 213 -11.39 11.12 2.00
N ALA A 214 -11.89 12.32 2.16
CA ALA A 214 -13.28 12.65 1.93
C ALA A 214 -13.47 12.84 0.43
N VAL A 215 -14.22 11.96 -0.21
CA VAL A 215 -14.41 11.89 -1.67
C VAL A 215 -15.76 12.53 -2.01
N PRO A 216 -15.78 13.64 -2.77
CA PRO A 216 -17.01 14.30 -3.22
C PRO A 216 -17.62 13.61 -4.44
N THR A 217 -18.45 14.32 -5.24
CA THR A 217 -18.98 13.80 -6.50
C THR A 217 -17.87 13.45 -7.49
N ALA A 218 -18.13 12.51 -8.40
CA ALA A 218 -17.11 12.00 -9.33
C ALA A 218 -16.41 13.10 -10.16
N SER A 219 -17.14 14.12 -10.64
CA SER A 219 -16.55 15.23 -11.39
C SER A 219 -15.64 16.12 -10.53
N TRP A 220 -16.03 16.35 -9.29
CA TRP A 220 -15.25 17.15 -8.35
C TRP A 220 -14.04 16.37 -7.83
N SER A 221 -14.22 15.08 -7.50
CA SER A 221 -13.16 14.19 -7.03
C SER A 221 -12.02 14.03 -8.04
N ALA A 222 -12.28 14.19 -9.34
CA ALA A 222 -11.24 14.17 -10.37
C ALA A 222 -10.17 15.26 -10.15
N ASP A 223 -10.57 16.40 -9.59
CA ASP A 223 -9.70 17.56 -9.37
C ASP A 223 -9.25 17.71 -7.91
N SER A 224 -10.11 17.30 -6.96
CA SER A 224 -9.82 17.54 -5.54
C SER A 224 -10.60 16.61 -4.62
N ASN A 225 -9.92 16.12 -3.60
CA ASN A 225 -10.48 15.39 -2.47
C ASN A 225 -9.86 15.96 -1.20
N THR A 226 -10.56 15.93 -0.10
CA THR A 226 -10.02 16.47 1.15
C THR A 226 -9.37 15.38 1.97
N LEU A 227 -8.07 15.53 2.26
CA LEU A 227 -7.41 14.72 3.29
C LEU A 227 -7.93 15.12 4.66
N CYS A 228 -8.41 14.16 5.41
CA CYS A 228 -9.01 14.34 6.72
C CYS A 228 -8.32 13.50 7.77
N LEU A 229 -8.44 13.92 9.02
CA LEU A 229 -8.08 13.19 10.21
C LEU A 229 -9.29 13.05 11.13
N VAL A 230 -9.47 11.89 11.73
CA VAL A 230 -10.42 11.67 12.81
C VAL A 230 -9.75 10.89 13.95
N ARG A 231 -10.12 11.22 15.20
CA ARG A 231 -9.71 10.38 16.33
C ARG A 231 -10.38 9.01 16.24
N ALA A 232 -9.66 7.97 16.58
CA ALA A 232 -10.20 6.61 16.57
C ALA A 232 -11.37 6.39 17.55
N ASP A 233 -11.56 7.29 18.49
CA ASP A 233 -12.71 7.34 19.41
C ASP A 233 -13.86 8.23 18.89
N GLY A 234 -13.71 8.88 17.73
CA GLY A 234 -14.70 9.79 17.14
C GLY A 234 -14.75 11.19 17.76
N SER A 235 -13.89 11.52 18.72
CA SER A 235 -13.98 12.76 19.53
C SER A 235 -13.53 14.03 18.81
N ARG A 236 -12.75 13.90 17.71
CA ARG A 236 -12.20 15.06 16.98
C ARG A 236 -12.05 14.74 15.50
N PHE A 237 -12.40 15.71 14.67
CA PHE A 237 -12.24 15.67 13.22
C PHE A 237 -11.47 16.91 12.76
N GLU A 238 -10.62 16.76 11.73
CA GLU A 238 -9.86 17.85 11.12
C GLU A 238 -9.83 17.67 9.59
N LYS A 239 -10.09 18.74 8.85
CA LYS A 239 -9.74 18.87 7.42
C LYS A 239 -8.25 19.26 7.34
N VAL A 240 -7.43 18.52 6.62
CA VAL A 240 -5.98 18.74 6.59
C VAL A 240 -5.59 19.53 5.35
N ASP A 241 -5.91 19.02 4.16
CA ASP A 241 -5.50 19.64 2.90
C ASP A 241 -6.29 19.08 1.72
N GLN A 242 -6.10 19.65 0.53
CA GLN A 242 -6.67 19.15 -0.72
C GLN A 242 -5.65 18.30 -1.46
N MET A 243 -6.08 17.17 -2.05
CA MET A 243 -5.21 16.31 -2.83
C MET A 243 -5.97 15.49 -3.87
N LEU A 244 -5.25 14.86 -4.79
CA LEU A 244 -5.85 13.91 -5.71
C LEU A 244 -6.33 12.64 -4.99
N LEU A 245 -7.29 11.94 -5.60
CA LEU A 245 -7.73 10.63 -5.12
C LEU A 245 -6.59 9.61 -5.34
N ASN A 246 -5.71 9.53 -4.38
CA ASN A 246 -4.64 8.55 -4.34
C ASN A 246 -4.28 8.17 -2.89
N PRO A 247 -4.77 7.04 -2.37
CA PRO A 247 -4.46 6.58 -1.02
C PRO A 247 -2.97 6.32 -0.77
N GLN A 248 -2.15 6.18 -1.83
CA GLN A 248 -0.71 6.01 -1.69
C GLN A 248 0.03 7.33 -1.42
N TRP A 249 -0.65 8.46 -1.54
CA TRP A 249 -0.06 9.79 -1.38
C TRP A 249 -0.20 10.38 0.02
N PHE A 250 -0.63 9.62 1.00
CA PHE A 250 -0.51 9.96 2.42
C PHE A 250 -0.14 8.72 3.22
N LYS A 251 0.84 8.84 4.11
CA LYS A 251 1.38 7.73 4.89
C LYS A 251 1.90 8.24 6.22
N TRP A 252 1.62 7.50 7.28
CA TRP A 252 2.22 7.75 8.58
C TRP A 252 3.68 7.31 8.62
N ALA A 253 4.48 8.05 9.40
CA ALA A 253 5.83 7.62 9.75
C ALA A 253 5.80 6.29 10.51
N PRO A 254 6.88 5.50 10.47
CA PRO A 254 6.85 4.14 11.03
C PRO A 254 6.57 4.01 12.53
N SER A 255 6.93 5.02 13.34
CA SER A 255 6.86 4.91 14.80
C SER A 255 6.26 6.12 15.49
N ASN A 256 6.19 7.27 14.84
CA ASN A 256 5.69 8.52 15.40
C ASN A 256 4.44 9.01 14.64
N ASN A 257 3.60 9.79 15.31
CA ASN A 257 2.37 10.37 14.74
C ASN A 257 2.71 11.53 13.79
N ILE A 258 3.43 11.22 12.73
CA ILE A 258 3.88 12.16 11.70
C ILE A 258 3.28 11.70 10.38
N LEU A 259 2.40 12.50 9.81
CA LEU A 259 1.75 12.23 8.54
C LEU A 259 2.47 12.99 7.42
N ALA A 260 3.03 12.26 6.45
CA ALA A 260 3.46 12.83 5.17
C ALA A 260 2.35 12.65 4.14
N TYR A 261 2.20 13.64 3.25
CA TYR A 261 1.22 13.58 2.17
C TYR A 261 1.61 14.52 1.02
N ILE A 262 1.08 14.22 -0.17
CA ILE A 262 1.26 15.06 -1.36
C ILE A 262 -0.04 15.84 -1.57
N GLU A 263 0.00 17.14 -1.26
CA GLU A 263 -1.14 18.05 -1.42
C GLU A 263 -1.21 18.62 -2.83
N GLY A 264 -2.33 19.23 -3.15
CA GLY A 264 -2.56 20.02 -4.33
C GLY A 264 -3.80 19.60 -5.11
N SER A 265 -4.66 20.56 -5.39
CA SER A 265 -5.82 20.40 -6.28
C SER A 265 -5.42 20.40 -7.76
N GLY A 266 -6.38 20.09 -8.65
CA GLY A 266 -6.16 19.93 -10.08
C GLY A 266 -5.77 18.51 -10.44
N ARG A 267 -6.39 17.95 -11.50
CA ARG A 267 -6.27 16.55 -11.90
C ARG A 267 -4.91 16.15 -12.46
N VAL A 268 -4.09 17.12 -12.86
CA VAL A 268 -2.79 16.87 -13.46
C VAL A 268 -1.74 16.64 -12.38
N ALA A 269 -1.14 15.46 -12.35
CA ALA A 269 -0.14 15.12 -11.34
C ALA A 269 1.20 15.85 -11.52
N LEU A 270 1.44 16.52 -12.66
CA LEU A 270 2.62 17.35 -12.92
C LEU A 270 2.46 18.80 -12.50
N GLU A 271 1.32 19.18 -11.92
CA GLU A 271 1.03 20.55 -11.54
C GLU A 271 0.62 20.63 -10.07
N ASN A 272 1.18 21.56 -9.32
CA ASN A 272 0.72 21.89 -7.97
C ASN A 272 0.63 20.64 -7.04
N LYS A 273 1.71 19.84 -6.98
CA LYS A 273 1.76 18.66 -6.11
C LYS A 273 2.98 18.73 -5.20
N HIS A 274 2.74 18.96 -3.90
CA HIS A 274 3.80 19.23 -2.96
C HIS A 274 3.80 18.28 -1.78
N LEU A 275 4.95 17.68 -1.48
CA LEU A 275 5.14 16.88 -0.29
C LEU A 275 5.10 17.78 0.96
N LYS A 276 4.15 17.51 1.81
CA LYS A 276 4.01 18.14 3.14
C LYS A 276 4.11 17.10 4.25
N VAL A 277 4.50 17.58 5.42
CA VAL A 277 4.55 16.77 6.65
C VAL A 277 3.85 17.51 7.77
N LYS A 278 2.93 16.81 8.45
CA LYS A 278 2.18 17.27 9.62
C LYS A 278 2.54 16.39 10.81
N GLU A 279 3.00 16.99 11.89
CA GLU A 279 3.30 16.31 13.15
C GLU A 279 2.20 16.55 14.17
N LEU A 280 1.59 15.48 14.69
CA LEU A 280 0.52 15.59 15.68
C LEU A 280 1.06 15.55 17.12
N PRO A 281 0.45 16.32 18.04
CA PRO A 281 -0.77 17.09 17.87
C PRO A 281 -0.58 18.52 17.34
N ALA A 282 0.64 18.91 16.93
CA ALA A 282 0.92 20.24 16.41
C ALA A 282 0.14 20.50 15.10
N LEU A 283 -0.26 21.75 14.91
CA LEU A 283 -0.94 22.18 13.68
C LEU A 283 0.03 22.56 12.56
N GLN A 284 1.32 22.65 12.87
CA GLN A 284 2.34 23.10 11.93
C GLN A 284 2.52 22.09 10.81
N GLN A 285 2.57 22.60 9.58
CA GLN A 285 2.86 21.86 8.35
C GLN A 285 4.12 22.42 7.72
N ASN A 286 5.00 21.53 7.28
CA ASN A 286 6.20 21.89 6.54
C ASN A 286 6.13 21.35 5.12
N THR A 287 6.44 22.19 4.13
CA THR A 287 6.51 21.83 2.72
C THR A 287 7.96 21.50 2.35
N PHE A 288 8.17 20.36 1.70
CA PHE A 288 9.50 19.88 1.31
C PHE A 288 9.74 19.89 -0.20
N THR A 289 8.74 20.22 -1.00
CA THR A 289 8.89 20.34 -2.45
C THR A 289 9.45 21.71 -2.80
N PRO A 290 10.60 21.80 -3.50
CA PRO A 290 11.13 23.09 -3.93
C PRO A 290 10.22 23.77 -4.97
N LYS A 291 10.30 25.10 -5.04
CA LYS A 291 9.55 25.89 -6.03
C LYS A 291 9.86 25.42 -7.46
N GLY A 292 8.83 25.22 -8.28
CA GLY A 292 8.93 24.76 -9.66
C GLY A 292 9.15 23.24 -9.81
N TYR A 293 8.92 22.49 -8.74
CA TYR A 293 8.94 21.04 -8.75
C TYR A 293 7.61 20.49 -8.23
N VAL A 294 7.34 19.24 -8.58
CA VAL A 294 6.24 18.44 -8.08
C VAL A 294 6.77 17.12 -7.56
N ASP A 295 6.10 16.61 -6.54
CA ASP A 295 6.37 15.30 -5.94
C ASP A 295 5.22 14.34 -6.24
N TRP A 296 5.60 13.08 -6.45
CA TRP A 296 4.69 11.98 -6.66
C TRP A 296 4.83 10.96 -5.52
N ASP A 297 4.74 9.68 -5.82
CA ASP A 297 4.87 8.62 -4.83
C ASP A 297 6.06 8.80 -3.89
N PHE A 298 5.87 8.43 -2.63
CA PHE A 298 6.93 8.48 -1.63
C PHE A 298 6.84 7.31 -0.66
N VAL A 299 7.95 7.09 0.06
CA VAL A 299 8.03 6.12 1.14
C VAL A 299 8.82 6.67 2.31
N TRP A 300 8.42 6.33 3.53
CA TRP A 300 9.23 6.56 4.72
C TRP A 300 10.36 5.54 4.82
N LYS A 301 11.59 6.00 4.89
CA LYS A 301 12.76 5.18 5.25
C LYS A 301 12.81 4.97 6.77
N ASN A 302 12.53 6.01 7.52
CA ASN A 302 12.35 6.05 8.97
C ASN A 302 11.61 7.35 9.34
N ASP A 303 11.36 7.62 10.64
CA ASP A 303 10.63 8.81 11.08
C ASP A 303 11.26 10.17 10.70
N LYS A 304 12.49 10.17 10.21
CA LYS A 304 13.23 11.39 9.83
C LYS A 304 13.48 11.53 8.33
N VAL A 305 13.40 10.42 7.60
CA VAL A 305 13.83 10.38 6.20
C VAL A 305 12.72 9.84 5.31
N ILE A 306 12.43 10.60 4.25
CA ILE A 306 11.48 10.26 3.19
C ILE A 306 12.26 10.10 1.88
N ILE A 307 11.89 9.11 1.08
CA ILE A 307 12.33 8.98 -0.32
C ILE A 307 11.13 9.29 -1.20
N VAL A 308 11.29 10.23 -2.12
CA VAL A 308 10.21 10.74 -2.98
C VAL A 308 10.59 10.71 -4.44
N SER A 309 9.63 10.43 -5.30
CA SER A 309 9.72 10.59 -6.76
C SER A 309 9.40 12.03 -7.11
N ARG A 310 10.37 12.78 -7.64
CA ARG A 310 10.31 14.24 -7.88
C ARG A 310 10.69 14.61 -9.29
N THR A 311 9.97 15.57 -9.88
CA THR A 311 10.28 16.13 -11.18
C THR A 311 10.04 17.65 -11.21
N LYS A 312 10.41 18.30 -12.31
CA LYS A 312 10.02 19.70 -12.58
C LYS A 312 8.53 19.77 -12.85
N GLU A 313 7.90 20.83 -12.40
CA GLU A 313 6.52 21.15 -12.71
C GLU A 313 6.34 21.41 -14.21
N ALA A 314 5.22 20.95 -14.80
CA ALA A 314 4.90 21.17 -16.20
C ALA A 314 3.37 21.11 -16.41
N GLY A 315 2.84 22.09 -17.15
CA GLY A 315 1.42 22.15 -17.46
C GLY A 315 0.95 21.08 -18.44
N ILE A 316 -0.37 20.85 -18.46
CA ILE A 316 -1.02 19.86 -19.34
C ILE A 316 -0.79 20.14 -20.82
N GLU A 317 -0.59 21.41 -21.20
CA GLU A 317 -0.29 21.86 -22.56
C GLU A 317 1.08 21.38 -23.07
N THR A 318 1.97 20.97 -22.17
CA THR A 318 3.27 20.40 -22.54
C THR A 318 3.04 19.08 -23.26
N LEU A 319 3.60 18.93 -24.46
CA LEU A 319 3.55 17.67 -25.20
C LEU A 319 4.06 16.51 -24.36
N GLN A 320 3.39 15.37 -24.36
CA GLN A 320 3.66 14.23 -23.49
C GLN A 320 5.12 13.78 -23.55
N GLU A 321 5.72 13.75 -24.72
CA GLU A 321 7.13 13.35 -24.91
C GLU A 321 8.15 14.38 -24.38
N LYS A 322 7.70 15.62 -24.08
CA LYS A 322 8.51 16.70 -23.50
C LYS A 322 8.26 16.87 -22.00
N ARG A 323 7.22 16.23 -21.45
CA ARG A 323 6.94 16.30 -20.01
C ARG A 323 8.10 15.70 -19.22
N PRO A 324 8.57 16.39 -18.17
CA PRO A 324 9.69 15.92 -17.38
C PRO A 324 9.38 14.59 -16.71
N LEU A 325 10.43 13.80 -16.49
CA LEU A 325 10.37 12.50 -15.84
C LEU A 325 11.05 12.56 -14.47
N PRO A 326 10.57 11.82 -13.47
CA PRO A 326 11.05 11.94 -12.12
C PRO A 326 12.38 11.21 -11.87
N SER A 327 13.05 11.65 -10.83
CA SER A 327 14.14 10.93 -10.17
C SER A 327 13.81 10.77 -8.69
N LEU A 328 14.47 9.85 -7.99
CA LEU A 328 14.30 9.71 -6.56
C LEU A 328 15.18 10.69 -5.79
N TYR A 329 14.59 11.28 -4.76
CA TYR A 329 15.27 12.17 -3.81
C TYR A 329 15.09 11.65 -2.39
N GLU A 330 16.15 11.69 -1.60
CA GLU A 330 16.12 11.50 -0.16
C GLU A 330 15.97 12.85 0.53
N ILE A 331 15.02 12.96 1.44
CA ILE A 331 14.70 14.17 2.20
C ILE A 331 14.85 13.85 3.69
N ASN A 332 15.75 14.54 4.37
CA ASN A 332 15.83 14.50 5.83
C ASN A 332 15.02 15.67 6.40
N ARG A 333 13.82 15.37 6.94
CA ARG A 333 12.87 16.39 7.41
C ARG A 333 13.35 17.18 8.62
N THR A 334 14.35 16.71 9.37
CA THR A 334 14.85 17.40 10.57
C THR A 334 16.00 18.35 10.28
N SER A 335 16.81 18.07 9.26
CA SER A 335 17.93 18.93 8.84
C SER A 335 17.63 19.69 7.55
N ASP A 336 16.45 19.49 6.98
CA ASP A 336 16.01 20.03 5.68
C ASP A 336 16.93 19.70 4.49
N LYS A 337 17.84 18.73 4.70
CA LYS A 337 18.76 18.28 3.66
C LYS A 337 18.03 17.41 2.65
N GLN A 338 18.18 17.77 1.36
CA GLN A 338 17.60 17.05 0.25
C GLN A 338 18.69 16.64 -0.74
N GLN A 339 18.64 15.41 -1.20
CA GLN A 339 19.64 14.86 -2.11
C GLN A 339 19.00 13.97 -3.17
N GLN A 340 19.33 14.20 -4.43
CA GLN A 340 18.99 13.27 -5.51
C GLN A 340 19.79 11.98 -5.34
N ILE A 341 19.12 10.83 -5.32
CA ILE A 341 19.74 9.52 -5.09
C ILE A 341 19.73 8.63 -6.34
N THR A 342 18.89 8.92 -7.34
CA THR A 342 18.94 8.22 -8.63
C THR A 342 19.09 9.20 -9.79
N LYS A 343 19.69 8.70 -10.89
CA LYS A 343 19.88 9.46 -12.14
C LYS A 343 19.44 8.58 -13.32
N PRO A 344 18.12 8.50 -13.59
CA PRO A 344 17.64 7.68 -14.70
C PRO A 344 18.22 8.17 -16.04
N PRO A 345 18.42 7.27 -17.02
CA PRO A 345 18.82 7.64 -18.35
C PRO A 345 17.83 8.60 -19.02
N HIS A 346 18.28 9.30 -20.07
CA HIS A 346 17.41 10.16 -20.86
C HIS A 346 16.14 9.43 -21.31
N LYS A 347 14.98 10.09 -21.18
CA LYS A 347 13.63 9.55 -21.45
C LYS A 347 13.17 8.45 -20.50
N GLN A 348 13.77 8.26 -19.35
CA GLN A 348 13.30 7.38 -18.30
C GLN A 348 13.08 8.15 -16.99
N GLY A 349 12.16 7.69 -16.17
CA GLY A 349 11.91 8.23 -14.85
C GLY A 349 11.81 7.12 -13.81
N ASP A 350 12.06 7.48 -12.55
CA ASP A 350 12.04 6.60 -11.39
C ASP A 350 10.80 6.90 -10.54
N TYR A 351 9.94 5.89 -10.40
CA TYR A 351 8.61 5.96 -9.80
C TYR A 351 8.47 4.98 -8.65
N HIS A 352 7.45 5.17 -7.81
CA HIS A 352 6.97 4.22 -6.83
C HIS A 352 8.07 3.62 -5.95
N PRO A 353 8.78 4.44 -5.15
CA PRO A 353 9.81 3.93 -4.25
C PRO A 353 9.19 3.06 -3.15
N ILE A 354 9.82 1.91 -2.89
CA ILE A 354 9.47 0.96 -1.83
C ILE A 354 10.72 0.74 -0.98
N PHE A 355 10.63 0.94 0.32
CA PHE A 355 11.76 0.73 1.22
C PHE A 355 11.57 -0.54 2.04
N MET A 356 12.52 -1.45 1.91
CA MET A 356 12.56 -2.73 2.59
C MET A 356 13.38 -2.58 3.88
N LYS A 357 12.69 -2.59 5.02
CA LYS A 357 13.31 -2.28 6.33
C LYS A 357 14.29 -3.35 6.80
N LYS A 358 13.93 -4.63 6.66
CA LYS A 358 14.75 -5.75 7.14
C LYS A 358 16.03 -5.91 6.33
N SER A 359 15.92 -5.85 5.00
CA SER A 359 17.06 -5.95 4.08
C SER A 359 17.80 -4.62 3.90
N ASN A 360 17.25 -3.50 4.37
CA ASN A 360 17.78 -2.14 4.19
C ASN A 360 18.04 -1.81 2.71
N GLN A 361 17.08 -2.16 1.85
CA GLN A 361 17.15 -1.99 0.40
C GLN A 361 16.06 -1.06 -0.11
N LEU A 362 16.33 -0.39 -1.22
CA LEU A 362 15.39 0.45 -1.95
C LEU A 362 15.02 -0.22 -3.26
N ILE A 363 13.72 -0.31 -3.52
CA ILE A 363 13.13 -0.80 -4.76
C ILE A 363 12.39 0.37 -5.40
N TRP A 364 12.41 0.45 -6.73
CA TRP A 364 11.60 1.41 -7.48
C TRP A 364 11.32 0.90 -8.90
N ILE A 365 10.41 1.57 -9.58
CA ILE A 365 10.09 1.29 -10.97
C ILE A 365 10.75 2.34 -11.84
N ARG A 366 11.54 1.91 -12.83
CA ARG A 366 12.09 2.78 -13.89
C ARG A 366 11.31 2.57 -15.17
N SER A 367 10.74 3.66 -15.71
CA SER A 367 9.85 3.59 -16.87
C SER A 367 10.06 4.77 -17.83
N ASP A 368 9.86 4.49 -19.13
CA ASP A 368 9.74 5.48 -20.19
C ASP A 368 8.27 5.79 -20.57
N ARG A 369 7.31 5.44 -19.71
CA ARG A 369 5.85 5.47 -19.90
C ARG A 369 5.28 4.36 -20.82
N LYS A 370 6.11 3.60 -21.50
CA LYS A 370 5.71 2.48 -22.39
C LYS A 370 6.25 1.14 -21.92
N LYS A 371 7.41 1.16 -21.30
CA LYS A 371 8.10 0.00 -20.73
C LYS A 371 8.51 0.31 -19.31
N ALA A 372 8.50 -0.69 -18.45
CA ALA A 372 8.88 -0.56 -17.06
C ALA A 372 9.70 -1.74 -16.58
N ASP A 373 10.71 -1.46 -15.76
CA ASP A 373 11.55 -2.44 -15.08
C ASP A 373 11.58 -2.13 -13.58
N VAL A 374 11.73 -3.15 -12.75
CA VAL A 374 11.94 -2.96 -11.31
C VAL A 374 13.44 -2.92 -11.04
N TRP A 375 13.86 -1.91 -10.30
CA TRP A 375 15.25 -1.69 -9.89
C TRP A 375 15.40 -1.90 -8.39
N LEU A 376 16.56 -2.34 -7.97
CA LEU A 376 16.94 -2.62 -6.59
C LEU A 376 18.30 -2.00 -6.32
N ALA A 377 18.45 -1.36 -5.15
CA ALA A 377 19.71 -0.79 -4.69
C ALA A 377 19.85 -0.89 -3.16
N ASN A 378 21.01 -0.52 -2.66
CA ASN A 378 21.16 -0.21 -1.24
C ASN A 378 20.27 0.97 -0.84
N SER A 379 20.05 1.16 0.44
CA SER A 379 19.18 2.21 1.00
C SER A 379 19.61 3.65 0.68
N ASP A 380 20.84 3.86 0.19
CA ASP A 380 21.37 5.14 -0.27
C ASP A 380 21.31 5.33 -1.80
N GLY A 381 20.64 4.42 -2.50
CA GLY A 381 20.52 4.42 -3.96
C GLY A 381 21.76 3.90 -4.70
N LYS A 382 22.84 3.52 -3.99
CA LYS A 382 24.04 2.97 -4.63
C LYS A 382 23.90 1.48 -4.95
N GLN A 383 24.79 1.01 -5.86
CA GLN A 383 24.79 -0.39 -6.36
C GLN A 383 23.44 -0.76 -7.00
N GLU A 384 22.84 0.21 -7.72
CA GLU A 384 21.60 -0.02 -8.43
C GLU A 384 21.77 -1.13 -9.48
N LYS A 385 20.77 -2.02 -9.54
CA LYS A 385 20.70 -3.06 -10.57
C LYS A 385 19.26 -3.28 -11.00
N LYS A 386 19.09 -3.62 -12.27
CA LYS A 386 17.83 -4.08 -12.79
C LYS A 386 17.52 -5.44 -12.13
N TRP A 387 16.35 -5.55 -11.52
CA TRP A 387 15.98 -6.74 -10.74
C TRP A 387 14.87 -7.57 -11.36
N ILE A 388 13.86 -6.93 -11.95
CA ILE A 388 12.81 -7.57 -12.73
C ILE A 388 12.62 -6.76 -14.02
N GLU A 389 12.58 -7.46 -15.14
CA GLU A 389 12.46 -6.83 -16.46
C GLU A 389 11.02 -6.88 -16.98
N ASN A 390 10.65 -5.87 -17.76
CA ASN A 390 9.43 -5.85 -18.58
C ASN A 390 8.15 -6.12 -17.78
N ILE A 391 7.95 -5.42 -16.66
CA ILE A 391 6.63 -5.39 -16.00
C ILE A 391 5.68 -4.51 -16.81
N ASP A 392 4.40 -4.75 -16.69
CA ASP A 392 3.40 -3.93 -17.38
C ASP A 392 3.42 -2.50 -16.84
N VAL A 393 3.08 -1.55 -17.70
CA VAL A 393 2.84 -0.16 -17.32
C VAL A 393 1.35 -0.05 -17.02
N PRO A 394 0.95 0.43 -15.83
CA PRO A 394 -0.46 0.57 -15.49
C PRO A 394 -1.12 1.65 -16.35
N GLU A 395 -2.44 1.61 -16.41
CA GLU A 395 -3.20 2.74 -16.96
C GLU A 395 -2.88 4.01 -16.16
N TRP A 396 -2.81 5.13 -16.86
CA TRP A 396 -2.54 6.43 -16.26
C TRP A 396 -3.69 7.40 -16.48
N TYR A 397 -3.88 8.28 -15.53
CA TYR A 397 -4.87 9.33 -15.60
C TYR A 397 -4.22 10.67 -15.26
N TYR A 398 -4.03 11.55 -16.26
CA TYR A 398 -3.37 12.84 -16.11
C TYR A 398 -2.01 12.78 -15.38
N GLU A 399 -1.14 11.87 -15.81
CA GLU A 399 0.20 11.57 -15.26
C GLU A 399 0.19 10.95 -13.84
N LYS A 400 -0.96 10.54 -13.33
CA LYS A 400 -1.05 9.70 -12.13
C LYS A 400 -1.02 8.23 -12.54
N TRP A 401 -0.12 7.46 -11.97
CA TRP A 401 0.13 6.05 -12.25
C TRP A 401 -0.23 5.18 -11.05
N SER A 402 -0.95 4.11 -11.24
CA SER A 402 -1.35 3.17 -10.19
C SER A 402 -0.45 1.94 -10.20
N TRP A 403 0.82 2.12 -9.81
CA TRP A 403 1.82 1.06 -9.81
C TRP A 403 1.48 -0.10 -8.85
N GLU A 404 0.70 0.15 -7.80
CA GLU A 404 0.16 -0.86 -6.89
C GLU A 404 -0.73 -1.91 -7.59
N ASN A 405 -1.24 -1.60 -8.79
CA ASN A 405 -1.98 -2.55 -9.62
C ASN A 405 -1.06 -3.52 -10.38
N VAL A 406 0.23 -3.25 -10.43
CA VAL A 406 1.20 -4.01 -11.25
C VAL A 406 2.24 -4.72 -10.40
N ILE A 407 2.55 -4.22 -9.21
CA ILE A 407 3.57 -4.80 -8.33
C ILE A 407 3.14 -4.80 -6.87
N SER A 408 3.49 -5.86 -6.17
CA SER A 408 3.35 -5.99 -4.71
C SER A 408 4.57 -6.69 -4.15
N VAL A 409 5.20 -6.09 -3.16
CA VAL A 409 6.42 -6.61 -2.52
C VAL A 409 6.10 -7.00 -1.08
N LYS A 410 6.58 -8.16 -0.67
CA LYS A 410 6.47 -8.69 0.70
C LYS A 410 7.87 -8.99 1.23
N GLU A 411 8.19 -8.48 2.39
CA GLU A 411 9.40 -8.79 3.16
C GLU A 411 8.99 -9.66 4.35
N GLU A 412 9.61 -10.84 4.46
CA GLU A 412 9.38 -11.78 5.57
C GLU A 412 10.18 -11.45 6.83
#